data_62530af34dbef7a21e776ce038e3afb4
#
_entry.id   62530af34dbef7a21e776ce038e3afb4
#
_cell.length_a   1.000
_cell.length_b   1.000
_cell.length_c   1.000
_cell.angle_alpha   90.00
_cell.angle_beta   90.00
_cell.angle_gamma   90.00
#
_symmetry.space_group_name_H-M   'P 1'
#
loop_
_entity.id
_entity.type
_entity.pdbx_description
1 polymer ?
#
loop_
_entity_poly.entity_id
_entity_poly.type
_entity_poly.pdbx_seq_one_letter_code
_entity_poly.pdbx_strand_id
1 'polypeptide(L)'
;HRIEEKLLFYGKENELLDMSKRCDIIFSPRDLSFQNSKISKKLFAYLTEQIQMSGLNDEIIKNHAELLQLMDEVKNISEYPICIEEEYSLSDILKNVGIKLVDPEGSFCEKLIDYAKINYDFLKIDVLFLVGCKAYLKESDYYHLEKWTEYQCITIVLIENDDNRLPLGINKYIIDKDKCVIY
;
A
#
# COMPACT_ATOMS: atom_id res chain seq x y z
N HIS A 1 -0.09 -32.95 19.70
CA HIS A 1 0.91 -32.09 19.08
C HIS A 1 0.41 -31.72 17.68
N ARG A 2 -0.14 -30.50 17.50
CA ARG A 2 -0.31 -29.91 16.17
C ARG A 2 1.09 -29.48 15.70
N ILE A 3 1.60 -30.13 14.69
CA ILE A 3 2.74 -29.63 13.93
C ILE A 3 2.21 -28.42 13.17
N GLU A 4 2.56 -27.20 13.60
CA GLU A 4 2.36 -26.01 12.80
C GLU A 4 3.36 -26.10 11.65
N GLU A 5 2.91 -26.61 10.51
CA GLU A 5 3.66 -26.52 9.26
C GLU A 5 3.69 -25.03 8.85
N LYS A 6 4.78 -24.36 9.14
CA LYS A 6 5.00 -22.99 8.69
C LYS A 6 5.43 -23.03 7.23
N LEU A 7 4.66 -22.39 6.38
CA LEU A 7 5.09 -22.12 5.01
C LEU A 7 6.27 -21.13 5.06
N LEU A 8 7.43 -21.58 4.58
CA LEU A 8 8.65 -20.77 4.57
C LEU A 8 8.92 -20.32 3.13
N PHE A 9 9.17 -19.03 2.95
CA PHE A 9 9.53 -18.44 1.67
C PHE A 9 10.98 -18.01 1.70
N TYR A 10 11.68 -18.28 0.61
CA TYR A 10 13.10 -17.93 0.45
C TYR A 10 13.26 -16.97 -0.73
N GLY A 11 14.08 -15.94 -0.55
CA GLY A 11 14.50 -15.04 -1.61
C GLY A 11 15.55 -15.65 -2.53
N LYS A 12 15.97 -14.89 -3.52
CA LYS A 12 16.93 -15.34 -4.55
C LYS A 12 18.30 -15.74 -3.96
N GLU A 13 18.68 -15.19 -2.83
CA GLU A 13 19.93 -15.48 -2.11
C GLU A 13 19.75 -16.52 -1.00
N ASN A 14 18.66 -17.29 -1.04
CA ASN A 14 18.32 -18.30 -0.02
C ASN A 14 18.06 -17.70 1.38
N GLU A 15 17.85 -16.39 1.49
CA GLU A 15 17.43 -15.75 2.74
C GLU A 15 15.95 -16.06 3.04
N LEU A 16 15.65 -16.30 4.31
CA LEU A 16 14.27 -16.48 4.77
C LEU A 16 13.54 -15.16 4.69
N LEU A 17 12.47 -15.11 3.88
CA LEU A 17 11.65 -13.92 3.73
C LEU A 17 10.68 -13.77 4.92
N ASP A 18 10.68 -12.59 5.53
CA ASP A 18 9.66 -12.21 6.51
C ASP A 18 8.38 -11.79 5.76
N MET A 19 7.50 -12.77 5.57
CA MET A 19 6.22 -12.58 4.87
C MET A 19 5.37 -11.45 5.45
N SER A 20 5.45 -11.22 6.76
CA SER A 20 4.67 -10.16 7.43
C SER A 20 5.08 -8.75 7.01
N LYS A 21 6.27 -8.59 6.46
CA LYS A 21 6.83 -7.30 6.05
C LYS A 21 6.88 -7.10 4.53
N ARG A 22 6.91 -8.20 3.78
CA ARG A 22 7.13 -8.16 2.33
C ARG A 22 5.92 -8.60 1.51
N CYS A 23 4.89 -9.13 2.17
CA CYS A 23 3.75 -9.70 1.47
C CYS A 23 2.45 -9.02 1.88
N ASP A 24 1.51 -9.00 0.94
CA ASP A 24 0.13 -8.64 1.20
C ASP A 24 -0.81 -9.63 0.53
N ILE A 25 -2.03 -9.76 1.06
CA ILE A 25 -3.03 -10.73 0.62
C ILE A 25 -4.31 -10.00 0.24
N ILE A 26 -4.77 -10.22 -0.97
CA ILE A 26 -5.92 -9.57 -1.58
C ILE A 26 -6.97 -10.63 -1.89
N PHE A 27 -8.16 -10.48 -1.34
CA PHE A 27 -9.31 -11.35 -1.57
C PHE A 27 -10.35 -10.73 -2.49
N SER A 28 -10.34 -9.41 -2.62
CA SER A 28 -11.36 -8.69 -3.39
C SER A 28 -10.86 -7.32 -3.87
N PRO A 29 -11.53 -6.69 -4.86
CA PRO A 29 -11.23 -5.31 -5.26
C PRO A 29 -11.33 -4.27 -4.12
N ARG A 30 -12.05 -4.58 -3.03
CA ARG A 30 -12.18 -3.68 -1.87
C ARG A 30 -10.94 -3.61 -1.01
N ASP A 31 -10.07 -4.60 -1.12
CA ASP A 31 -8.83 -4.65 -0.36
C ASP A 31 -7.76 -3.71 -0.95
N LEU A 32 -8.00 -3.23 -2.20
CA LEU A 32 -7.13 -2.30 -2.91
C LEU A 32 -7.39 -0.85 -2.47
N SER A 33 -7.11 -0.54 -1.20
CA SER A 33 -7.27 0.80 -0.63
C SER A 33 -5.97 1.31 -0.02
N PHE A 34 -5.70 2.60 -0.20
CA PHE A 34 -4.56 3.30 0.40
C PHE A 34 -4.86 3.88 1.78
N GLN A 35 -6.09 3.71 2.27
CA GLN A 35 -6.57 4.30 3.53
C GLN A 35 -6.08 3.52 4.75
N ASN A 36 -4.75 3.38 4.89
CA ASN A 36 -4.15 2.75 6.06
C ASN A 36 -3.07 3.65 6.71
N SER A 37 -2.90 3.49 8.02
CA SER A 37 -2.00 4.33 8.81
C SER A 37 -0.52 4.19 8.45
N LYS A 38 -0.10 3.03 7.93
CA LYS A 38 1.30 2.80 7.53
C LYS A 38 1.62 3.58 6.25
N ILE A 39 0.73 3.53 5.26
CA ILE A 39 0.87 4.30 4.01
C ILE A 39 0.82 5.79 4.32
N SER A 40 -0.15 6.25 5.15
CA SER A 40 -0.27 7.66 5.52
C SER A 40 1.00 8.20 6.17
N LYS A 41 1.60 7.46 7.11
CA LYS A 41 2.87 7.86 7.74
C LYS A 41 4.00 7.99 6.73
N LYS A 42 4.11 7.07 5.78
CA LYS A 42 5.13 7.11 4.73
C LYS A 42 4.89 8.24 3.75
N LEU A 43 3.62 8.49 3.38
CA LEU A 43 3.22 9.63 2.56
C LEU A 43 3.65 10.95 3.20
N PHE A 44 3.36 11.16 4.49
CA PHE A 44 3.75 12.39 5.18
C PHE A 44 5.26 12.56 5.28
N ALA A 45 6.01 11.49 5.54
CA ALA A 45 7.46 11.54 5.52
C ALA A 45 8.00 11.92 4.13
N TYR A 46 7.48 11.30 3.08
CA TYR A 46 7.82 11.63 1.69
C TYR A 46 7.50 13.09 1.34
N LEU A 47 6.28 13.55 1.66
CA LEU A 47 5.89 14.93 1.38
C LEU A 47 6.72 15.94 2.18
N THR A 48 7.06 15.64 3.42
CA THR A 48 7.94 16.49 4.23
C THR A 48 9.30 16.67 3.56
N GLU A 49 9.89 15.60 3.05
CA GLU A 49 11.14 15.65 2.30
C GLU A 49 11.00 16.48 1.00
N GLN A 50 9.94 16.26 0.22
CA GLN A 50 9.68 17.01 -1.00
C GLN A 50 9.49 18.52 -0.73
N ILE A 51 8.76 18.89 0.33
CA ILE A 51 8.55 20.28 0.73
C ILE A 51 9.87 20.93 1.14
N GLN A 52 10.74 20.25 1.88
CA GLN A 52 12.06 20.76 2.25
C GLN A 52 12.94 20.98 1.01
N MET A 53 12.91 20.05 0.05
CA MET A 53 13.68 20.17 -1.21
C MET A 53 13.16 21.27 -2.13
N SER A 54 11.86 21.54 -2.12
CA SER A 54 11.21 22.53 -3.00
C SER A 54 11.35 23.98 -2.52
N GLY A 55 11.78 24.21 -1.27
CA GLY A 55 11.83 25.53 -0.66
C GLY A 55 10.47 26.05 -0.15
N LEU A 56 9.40 25.25 -0.22
CA LEU A 56 8.08 25.64 0.28
C LEU A 56 7.98 25.62 1.82
N ASN A 57 8.99 25.09 2.51
CA ASN A 57 8.98 24.93 3.95
C ASN A 57 8.75 26.26 4.70
N ASP A 58 9.48 27.31 4.32
CA ASP A 58 9.43 28.61 5.00
C ASP A 58 8.07 29.30 4.80
N GLU A 59 7.47 29.14 3.62
CA GLU A 59 6.13 29.68 3.34
C GLU A 59 5.05 28.96 4.14
N ILE A 60 5.12 27.63 4.25
CA ILE A 60 4.19 26.85 5.06
C ILE A 60 4.29 27.21 6.53
N ILE A 61 5.52 27.34 7.07
CA ILE A 61 5.74 27.75 8.47
C ILE A 61 5.19 29.15 8.72
N LYS A 62 5.42 30.09 7.81
CA LYS A 62 4.90 31.45 7.92
C LYS A 62 3.37 31.47 7.95
N ASN A 63 2.71 30.79 7.00
CA ASN A 63 1.24 30.73 6.95
C ASN A 63 0.65 30.04 8.19
N HIS A 64 1.35 29.03 8.72
CA HIS A 64 0.94 28.36 9.95
C HIS A 64 1.04 29.31 11.17
N ALA A 65 2.11 30.10 11.27
CA ALA A 65 2.26 31.10 12.32
C ALA A 65 1.15 32.19 12.26
N GLU A 66 0.77 32.64 11.07
CA GLU A 66 -0.35 33.56 10.85
C GLU A 66 -1.69 32.95 11.31
N LEU A 67 -1.90 31.64 11.04
CA LEU A 67 -3.08 30.93 11.54
C LEU A 67 -3.10 30.85 13.07
N LEU A 68 -1.97 30.58 13.71
CA LEU A 68 -1.89 30.54 15.18
C LEU A 68 -2.23 31.89 15.82
N GLN A 69 -1.81 33.01 15.22
CA GLN A 69 -2.20 34.35 15.66
C GLN A 69 -3.71 34.56 15.61
N LEU A 70 -4.36 34.12 14.52
CA LEU A 70 -5.83 34.17 14.44
C LEU A 70 -6.52 33.27 15.47
N MET A 71 -5.93 32.12 15.80
CA MET A 71 -6.48 31.24 16.83
C MET A 71 -6.35 31.83 18.23
N ASP A 72 -5.34 32.65 18.51
CA ASP A 72 -5.24 33.42 19.75
C ASP A 72 -6.39 34.46 19.92
N GLU A 73 -6.85 35.07 18.84
CA GLU A 73 -8.04 35.92 18.85
C GLU A 73 -9.31 35.11 19.21
N VAL A 74 -9.44 33.90 18.62
CA VAL A 74 -10.55 32.97 18.95
C VAL A 74 -10.50 32.57 20.42
N LYS A 75 -9.32 32.33 20.99
CA LYS A 75 -9.15 32.07 22.43
C LYS A 75 -9.69 33.19 23.29
N ASN A 76 -9.45 34.46 22.89
CA ASN A 76 -9.87 35.63 23.64
C ASN A 76 -11.39 35.87 23.62
N ILE A 77 -12.12 35.35 22.62
CA ILE A 77 -13.59 35.45 22.56
C ILE A 77 -14.30 34.27 23.25
N SER A 78 -13.57 33.25 23.70
CA SER A 78 -14.15 32.09 24.38
C SER A 78 -14.43 32.38 25.85
N GLU A 79 -15.59 31.95 26.32
CA GLU A 79 -15.94 31.99 27.77
C GLU A 79 -15.29 30.81 28.54
N TYR A 80 -14.68 29.86 27.85
CA TYR A 80 -14.05 28.67 28.41
C TYR A 80 -12.52 28.79 28.39
N PRO A 81 -11.82 28.20 29.35
CA PRO A 81 -10.36 28.16 29.35
C PRO A 81 -9.88 27.18 28.27
N ILE A 82 -9.40 27.70 27.15
CA ILE A 82 -8.80 26.93 26.07
C ILE A 82 -7.32 27.23 25.96
N CYS A 83 -6.54 26.20 25.58
CA CYS A 83 -5.14 26.35 25.20
C CYS A 83 -4.96 26.02 23.74
N ILE A 84 -3.95 26.58 23.12
CA ILE A 84 -3.55 26.29 21.74
C ILE A 84 -2.18 25.64 21.80
N GLU A 85 -2.01 24.49 21.13
CA GLU A 85 -0.69 23.89 20.97
C GLU A 85 0.05 24.65 19.87
N GLU A 86 1.21 25.21 20.21
CA GLU A 86 2.00 26.04 19.30
C GLU A 86 3.06 25.24 18.54
N GLU A 87 3.44 24.07 19.07
CA GLU A 87 4.43 23.20 18.44
C GLU A 87 3.76 22.20 17.49
N TYR A 88 3.93 22.41 16.20
CA TYR A 88 3.49 21.50 15.16
C TYR A 88 4.66 21.08 14.27
N SER A 89 4.73 19.78 13.97
CA SER A 89 5.59 19.31 12.90
C SER A 89 4.93 19.56 11.54
N LEU A 90 5.73 19.64 10.47
CA LEU A 90 5.21 19.70 9.10
C LEU A 90 4.28 18.53 8.79
N SER A 91 4.58 17.35 9.33
CA SER A 91 3.73 16.16 9.24
C SER A 91 2.35 16.36 9.86
N ASP A 92 2.26 17.07 11.01
CA ASP A 92 0.99 17.36 11.66
C ASP A 92 0.17 18.37 10.86
N ILE A 93 0.81 19.37 10.27
CA ILE A 93 0.16 20.31 9.36
C ILE A 93 -0.47 19.56 8.17
N LEU A 94 0.30 18.70 7.50
CA LEU A 94 -0.18 17.90 6.38
C LEU A 94 -1.36 16.99 6.76
N LYS A 95 -1.29 16.38 7.93
CA LYS A 95 -2.37 15.55 8.47
C LYS A 95 -3.63 16.35 8.76
N ASN A 96 -3.50 17.54 9.38
CA ASN A 96 -4.63 18.40 9.74
C ASN A 96 -5.33 18.99 8.50
N VAL A 97 -4.58 19.27 7.44
CA VAL A 97 -5.14 19.65 6.11
C VAL A 97 -5.89 18.49 5.45
N GLY A 98 -5.70 17.26 5.93
CA GLY A 98 -6.42 16.10 5.42
C GLY A 98 -5.83 15.51 4.13
N ILE A 99 -4.53 15.69 3.89
CA ILE A 99 -3.86 15.10 2.74
C ILE A 99 -3.86 13.58 2.83
N LYS A 100 -4.28 12.94 1.75
CA LYS A 100 -4.33 11.48 1.62
C LYS A 100 -4.11 11.05 0.18
N LEU A 101 -3.67 9.82 -0.02
CA LEU A 101 -3.70 9.21 -1.35
C LEU A 101 -5.15 9.00 -1.80
N VAL A 102 -5.38 9.18 -3.08
CA VAL A 102 -6.65 8.81 -3.72
C VAL A 102 -6.61 7.32 -3.99
N ASP A 103 -7.67 6.60 -3.62
CA ASP A 103 -7.77 5.17 -3.92
C ASP A 103 -7.77 4.94 -5.43
N PRO A 104 -7.21 3.82 -5.90
CA PRO A 104 -7.05 3.56 -7.34
C PRO A 104 -8.41 3.40 -8.01
N GLU A 105 -8.53 3.93 -9.22
CA GLU A 105 -9.73 3.87 -10.05
C GLU A 105 -9.51 2.95 -11.28
N GLY A 106 -10.58 2.59 -11.97
CA GLY A 106 -10.54 1.77 -13.17
C GLY A 106 -10.88 0.29 -12.96
N SER A 107 -10.38 -0.56 -13.85
CA SER A 107 -10.53 -2.02 -13.79
C SER A 107 -9.77 -2.61 -12.58
N PHE A 108 -10.08 -3.86 -12.24
CA PHE A 108 -9.35 -4.53 -11.16
C PHE A 108 -7.85 -4.64 -11.44
N CYS A 109 -7.47 -4.90 -12.69
CA CYS A 109 -6.08 -4.97 -13.11
C CYS A 109 -5.35 -3.63 -12.92
N GLU A 110 -5.94 -2.52 -13.36
CA GLU A 110 -5.37 -1.17 -13.19
C GLU A 110 -5.22 -0.82 -11.72
N LYS A 111 -6.28 -1.03 -10.93
CA LYS A 111 -6.23 -0.84 -9.46
C LYS A 111 -5.15 -1.67 -8.78
N LEU A 112 -4.97 -2.92 -9.22
CA LEU A 112 -3.96 -3.81 -8.67
C LEU A 112 -2.54 -3.31 -8.95
N ILE A 113 -2.30 -2.81 -10.16
CA ILE A 113 -1.01 -2.25 -10.56
C ILE A 113 -0.68 -1.02 -9.71
N ASP A 114 -1.61 -0.08 -9.57
CA ASP A 114 -1.41 1.12 -8.75
C ASP A 114 -1.21 0.77 -7.27
N TYR A 115 -2.00 -0.18 -6.77
CA TYR A 115 -1.88 -0.68 -5.41
C TYR A 115 -0.52 -1.32 -5.16
N ALA A 116 -0.08 -2.19 -6.05
CA ALA A 116 1.21 -2.87 -5.96
C ALA A 116 2.37 -1.86 -5.95
N LYS A 117 2.34 -0.87 -6.85
CA LYS A 117 3.35 0.19 -6.94
C LYS A 117 3.46 0.98 -5.65
N ILE A 118 2.36 1.50 -5.12
CA ILE A 118 2.34 2.31 -3.90
C ILE A 118 2.82 1.50 -2.69
N ASN A 119 2.38 0.24 -2.57
CA ASN A 119 2.82 -0.62 -1.48
C ASN A 119 4.30 -0.99 -1.59
N TYR A 120 4.82 -1.20 -2.80
CA TYR A 120 6.24 -1.41 -3.02
C TYR A 120 7.06 -0.15 -2.65
N ASP A 121 6.65 1.01 -3.15
CA ASP A 121 7.38 2.27 -2.93
C ASP A 121 7.42 2.65 -1.44
N PHE A 122 6.29 2.57 -0.74
CA PHE A 122 6.17 3.03 0.63
C PHE A 122 6.44 1.96 1.69
N LEU A 123 6.02 0.72 1.46
CA LEU A 123 6.06 -0.34 2.47
C LEU A 123 7.06 -1.45 2.13
N LYS A 124 7.64 -1.43 0.92
CA LYS A 124 8.54 -2.48 0.41
C LYS A 124 7.88 -3.85 0.33
N ILE A 125 6.56 -3.85 0.08
CA ILE A 125 5.80 -5.06 -0.22
C ILE A 125 6.07 -5.40 -1.68
N ASP A 126 6.68 -6.54 -1.91
CA ASP A 126 7.09 -7.01 -3.23
C ASP A 126 6.46 -8.35 -3.63
N VAL A 127 5.63 -8.94 -2.76
CA VAL A 127 4.86 -10.13 -3.06
C VAL A 127 3.38 -9.89 -2.75
N LEU A 128 2.52 -10.08 -3.75
CA LEU A 128 1.07 -9.98 -3.60
C LEU A 128 0.42 -11.34 -3.84
N PHE A 129 -0.34 -11.82 -2.88
CA PHE A 129 -1.18 -13.01 -3.02
C PHE A 129 -2.60 -12.59 -3.39
N LEU A 130 -3.08 -13.03 -4.53
CA LEU A 130 -4.45 -12.84 -4.98
C LEU A 130 -5.22 -14.15 -4.75
N VAL A 131 -6.13 -14.15 -3.79
CA VAL A 131 -6.87 -15.35 -3.40
C VAL A 131 -8.31 -15.28 -3.92
N GLY A 132 -8.67 -16.18 -4.85
CA GLY A 132 -10.01 -16.18 -5.46
C GLY A 132 -10.29 -14.97 -6.34
N CYS A 133 -9.27 -14.29 -6.83
CA CYS A 133 -9.41 -13.04 -7.59
C CYS A 133 -9.58 -13.23 -9.10
N LYS A 134 -9.47 -14.46 -9.60
CA LYS A 134 -9.60 -14.80 -11.02
C LYS A 134 -10.88 -14.25 -11.66
N ALA A 135 -11.99 -14.21 -10.93
CA ALA A 135 -13.26 -13.70 -11.44
C ALA A 135 -13.22 -12.22 -11.82
N TYR A 136 -12.28 -11.45 -11.30
CA TYR A 136 -12.11 -10.02 -11.54
C TYR A 136 -11.10 -9.70 -12.66
N LEU A 137 -10.39 -10.72 -13.17
CA LEU A 137 -9.39 -10.59 -14.23
C LEU A 137 -9.91 -11.13 -15.57
N LYS A 138 -9.66 -10.38 -16.62
CA LYS A 138 -9.86 -10.82 -18.00
C LYS A 138 -8.60 -11.49 -18.53
N GLU A 139 -8.72 -12.23 -19.62
CA GLU A 139 -7.57 -12.88 -20.26
C GLU A 139 -6.45 -11.88 -20.63
N SER A 140 -6.83 -10.70 -21.15
CA SER A 140 -5.90 -9.61 -21.45
C SER A 140 -5.16 -9.07 -20.21
N ASP A 141 -5.79 -9.14 -19.05
CA ASP A 141 -5.22 -8.59 -17.81
C ASP A 141 -4.03 -9.42 -17.32
N TYR A 142 -4.06 -10.74 -17.53
CA TYR A 142 -2.91 -11.60 -17.21
C TYR A 142 -1.67 -11.24 -18.02
N TYR A 143 -1.84 -10.94 -19.31
CA TYR A 143 -0.74 -10.49 -20.14
C TYR A 143 -0.19 -9.14 -19.69
N HIS A 144 -1.08 -8.21 -19.32
CA HIS A 144 -0.67 -6.90 -18.79
C HIS A 144 0.08 -7.02 -17.46
N LEU A 145 -0.40 -7.87 -16.55
CA LEU A 145 0.26 -8.11 -15.26
C LEU A 145 1.63 -8.78 -15.45
N GLU A 146 1.72 -9.79 -16.32
CA GLU A 146 2.98 -10.45 -16.65
C GLU A 146 4.01 -9.43 -17.15
N LYS A 147 3.66 -8.67 -18.19
CA LYS A 147 4.53 -7.64 -18.74
C LYS A 147 4.92 -6.59 -17.72
N TRP A 148 3.97 -6.13 -16.91
CA TRP A 148 4.24 -5.14 -15.88
C TRP A 148 5.20 -5.70 -14.81
N THR A 149 5.01 -6.92 -14.34
CA THR A 149 5.87 -7.55 -13.30
C THR A 149 7.28 -7.84 -13.81
N GLU A 150 7.48 -8.08 -15.12
CA GLU A 150 8.81 -8.25 -15.73
C GLU A 150 9.71 -7.02 -15.51
N TYR A 151 9.13 -5.81 -15.47
CA TYR A 151 9.85 -4.54 -15.28
C TYR A 151 9.87 -4.07 -13.83
N GLN A 152 9.13 -4.72 -12.94
CA GLN A 152 9.04 -4.37 -11.53
C GLN A 152 9.67 -5.46 -10.67
N CYS A 153 10.15 -5.08 -9.49
CA CYS A 153 10.62 -6.06 -8.51
C CYS A 153 9.46 -6.63 -7.68
N ILE A 154 8.33 -6.92 -8.31
CA ILE A 154 7.09 -7.36 -7.63
C ILE A 154 6.68 -8.73 -8.18
N THR A 155 6.31 -9.62 -7.30
CA THR A 155 5.79 -10.95 -7.61
C THR A 155 4.30 -11.02 -7.31
N ILE A 156 3.49 -11.47 -8.26
CA ILE A 156 2.07 -11.72 -8.06
C ILE A 156 1.85 -13.24 -8.05
N VAL A 157 1.21 -13.74 -7.01
CA VAL A 157 0.87 -15.14 -6.82
C VAL A 157 -0.65 -15.28 -6.80
N LEU A 158 -1.19 -16.00 -7.79
CA LEU A 158 -2.62 -16.32 -7.85
C LEU A 158 -2.88 -17.62 -7.09
N ILE A 159 -3.82 -17.60 -6.17
CA ILE A 159 -4.28 -18.79 -5.43
C ILE A 159 -5.76 -19.01 -5.77
N GLU A 160 -6.04 -20.07 -6.51
CA GLU A 160 -7.38 -20.36 -7.05
C GLU A 160 -7.81 -21.79 -6.75
N ASN A 161 -9.11 -22.01 -6.70
CA ASN A 161 -9.67 -23.34 -6.43
C ASN A 161 -9.70 -24.25 -7.67
N ASP A 162 -9.56 -23.67 -8.85
CA ASP A 162 -9.59 -24.37 -10.13
C ASP A 162 -8.65 -23.68 -11.13
N ASP A 163 -8.27 -24.40 -12.17
CA ASP A 163 -7.35 -23.93 -13.20
C ASP A 163 -8.05 -23.50 -14.50
N ASN A 164 -9.37 -23.49 -14.54
CA ASN A 164 -10.12 -23.09 -15.73
C ASN A 164 -9.84 -21.60 -16.05
N ARG A 165 -9.60 -21.29 -17.32
CA ARG A 165 -9.35 -19.93 -17.84
C ARG A 165 -8.02 -19.29 -17.41
N LEU A 166 -7.05 -20.04 -16.94
CA LEU A 166 -5.70 -19.51 -16.79
C LEU A 166 -4.98 -19.51 -18.14
N PRO A 167 -4.30 -18.45 -18.54
CA PRO A 167 -3.58 -18.41 -19.81
C PRO A 167 -2.43 -19.41 -19.83
N LEU A 168 -2.07 -19.85 -21.05
CA LEU A 168 -0.89 -20.67 -21.29
C LEU A 168 0.37 -19.83 -21.05
N GLY A 169 1.36 -20.39 -20.34
CA GLY A 169 2.65 -19.74 -20.12
C GLY A 169 2.89 -19.23 -18.69
N ILE A 170 1.86 -19.18 -17.83
CA ILE A 170 2.04 -18.90 -16.41
C ILE A 170 2.63 -20.14 -15.71
N ASN A 171 3.64 -19.92 -14.86
CA ASN A 171 4.14 -20.96 -13.98
C ASN A 171 3.02 -21.43 -13.04
N LYS A 172 2.61 -22.67 -13.17
CA LYS A 172 1.45 -23.22 -12.48
C LYS A 172 1.88 -24.38 -11.58
N TYR A 173 1.38 -24.36 -10.35
CA TYR A 173 1.53 -25.43 -9.38
C TYR A 173 0.14 -25.91 -8.98
N ILE A 174 -0.12 -27.19 -9.13
CA ILE A 174 -1.38 -27.80 -8.66
C ILE A 174 -1.09 -28.57 -7.38
N ILE A 175 -1.84 -28.24 -6.33
CA ILE A 175 -1.82 -28.97 -5.05
C ILE A 175 -3.11 -29.78 -4.99
N ASP A 176 -3.01 -31.09 -5.01
CA ASP A 176 -4.17 -31.99 -4.97
C ASP A 176 -4.73 -32.12 -3.52
N LYS A 177 -5.80 -32.94 -3.39
CA LYS A 177 -6.44 -33.18 -2.09
C LYS A 177 -5.53 -33.91 -1.09
N ASP A 178 -4.54 -34.63 -1.59
CA ASP A 178 -3.55 -35.35 -0.80
C ASP A 178 -2.32 -34.48 -0.47
N LYS A 179 -2.40 -33.19 -0.81
CA LYS A 179 -1.32 -32.19 -0.65
C LYS A 179 -0.06 -32.49 -1.45
N CYS A 180 -0.20 -33.24 -2.54
CA CYS A 180 0.87 -33.49 -3.49
C CYS A 180 0.92 -32.35 -4.53
N VAL A 181 2.14 -31.92 -4.89
CA VAL A 181 2.34 -30.95 -5.97
C VAL A 181 2.42 -31.70 -7.29
N ILE A 182 1.56 -31.34 -8.23
CA ILE A 182 1.56 -31.85 -9.60
C ILE A 182 2.09 -30.73 -10.49
N TYR A 183 3.14 -31.03 -11.26
CA TYR A 183 3.79 -30.11 -12.21
C TYR A 183 3.18 -30.24 -13.59
#